data_f36c2eb6cec9f65899cefc74ac2855fb
#
_entry.id   f36c2eb6cec9f65899cefc74ac2855fb
#
_cell.length_a   1.000
_cell.length_b   1.000
_cell.length_c   1.000
_cell.angle_alpha   90.00
_cell.angle_beta   90.00
_cell.angle_gamma   90.00
#
_symmetry.space_group_name_H-M   'P 1'
#
loop_
_entity.id
_entity.type
_entity.pdbx_description
1 polymer ?
#
loop_
_entity_poly.entity_id
_entity_poly.type
_entity_poly.pdbx_seq_one_letter_code
_entity_poly.pdbx_strand_id
1 'polypeptide(L)'
;MINPRSKARIEARIQERVAHCVEFELNDPRATFITITRVEASNDLSVAKVFYSVYGTEGDKSRTAHMLDSATGFVRRQVGRVLKTRRIPDLKWIYDDSIERAAHMHDVIAEALDKDRAINPAAHAEIPPTPPAEKPDELDQEYLDFLQAQEDEEKAD
;
A
#
# COMPACT_ATOMS: atom_id res chain seq x y z
N MET A 1 -1.63 25.85 10.70
CA MET A 1 -2.10 24.46 10.52
C MET A 1 -2.48 24.24 9.06
N ILE A 2 -1.98 23.18 8.48
CA ILE A 2 -2.32 22.85 7.08
C ILE A 2 -3.64 22.07 7.03
N ASN A 3 -4.43 22.31 5.99
CA ASN A 3 -5.66 21.56 5.77
C ASN A 3 -5.32 20.07 5.49
N PRO A 4 -6.04 19.09 6.07
CA PRO A 4 -5.78 17.66 5.86
C PRO A 4 -5.71 17.23 4.39
N ARG A 5 -6.60 17.79 3.54
CA ARG A 5 -6.57 17.50 2.09
C ARG A 5 -5.30 18.03 1.41
N SER A 6 -4.84 19.21 1.82
CA SER A 6 -3.60 19.79 1.29
C SER A 6 -2.38 19.02 1.76
N LYS A 7 -2.38 18.54 3.02
CA LYS A 7 -1.34 17.69 3.58
C LYS A 7 -1.24 16.39 2.79
N ALA A 8 -2.34 15.66 2.60
CA ALA A 8 -2.36 14.41 1.85
C ALA A 8 -1.85 14.58 0.40
N ARG A 9 -2.17 15.69 -0.26
CA ARG A 9 -1.63 15.99 -1.61
C ARG A 9 -0.12 16.24 -1.61
N ILE A 10 0.40 16.87 -0.57
CA ILE A 10 1.84 17.10 -0.41
C ILE A 10 2.54 15.78 -0.14
N GLU A 11 2.01 14.95 0.77
CA GLU A 11 2.55 13.62 1.09
C GLU A 11 2.61 12.74 -0.16
N ALA A 12 1.55 12.69 -0.95
CA ALA A 12 1.51 11.94 -2.20
C ALA A 12 2.58 12.43 -3.22
N ARG A 13 2.76 13.75 -3.35
CA ARG A 13 3.81 14.30 -4.23
C ARG A 13 5.21 14.00 -3.74
N ILE A 14 5.44 14.02 -2.43
CA ILE A 14 6.73 13.64 -1.84
C ILE A 14 6.98 12.17 -2.13
N GLN A 15 5.99 11.30 -1.89
CA GLN A 15 6.09 9.86 -2.12
C GLN A 15 6.46 9.55 -3.57
N GLU A 16 5.71 10.10 -4.52
CA GLU A 16 5.96 9.94 -5.95
C GLU A 16 7.38 10.38 -6.34
N ARG A 17 7.79 11.57 -5.89
CA ARG A 17 9.12 12.10 -6.23
C ARG A 17 10.26 11.31 -5.59
N VAL A 18 10.10 10.91 -4.33
CA VAL A 18 11.09 10.08 -3.63
C VAL A 18 11.22 8.71 -4.29
N ALA A 19 10.10 8.04 -4.60
CA ALA A 19 10.10 6.76 -5.28
C ALA A 19 10.83 6.86 -6.62
N HIS A 20 10.51 7.87 -7.43
CA HIS A 20 11.19 8.10 -8.70
C HIS A 20 12.70 8.35 -8.54
N CYS A 21 13.12 9.11 -7.52
CA CYS A 21 14.54 9.34 -7.26
C CYS A 21 15.26 8.05 -6.88
N VAL A 22 14.66 7.24 -6.03
CA VAL A 22 15.26 5.99 -5.54
C VAL A 22 15.38 4.98 -6.68
N GLU A 23 14.37 4.88 -7.53
CA GLU A 23 14.30 3.88 -8.59
C GLU A 23 15.16 4.27 -9.81
N PHE A 24 15.17 5.54 -10.22
CA PHE A 24 15.75 5.95 -11.50
C PHE A 24 16.95 6.89 -11.40
N GLU A 25 17.09 7.64 -10.32
CA GLU A 25 18.11 8.70 -10.26
C GLU A 25 19.31 8.37 -9.36
N LEU A 26 19.14 7.49 -8.35
CA LEU A 26 20.24 7.14 -7.45
C LEU A 26 21.28 6.24 -8.11
N ASN A 27 20.87 5.43 -9.11
CA ASN A 27 21.75 4.55 -9.88
C ASN A 27 22.73 3.72 -9.02
N ASP A 28 22.30 3.38 -7.80
CA ASP A 28 23.10 2.62 -6.83
C ASP A 28 22.70 1.14 -6.90
N PRO A 29 23.63 0.22 -7.17
CA PRO A 29 23.31 -1.21 -7.20
C PRO A 29 22.79 -1.78 -5.89
N ARG A 30 22.93 -1.01 -4.78
CA ARG A 30 22.35 -1.35 -3.47
C ARG A 30 20.86 -0.99 -3.37
N ALA A 31 20.33 -0.22 -4.32
CA ALA A 31 18.93 0.16 -4.41
C ALA A 31 18.02 -0.95 -4.95
N THR A 32 18.47 -2.21 -4.90
CA THR A 32 17.72 -3.35 -5.42
C THR A 32 16.50 -3.63 -4.56
N PHE A 33 15.31 -3.66 -5.19
CA PHE A 33 14.04 -4.02 -4.56
C PHE A 33 13.59 -3.17 -3.36
N ILE A 34 13.80 -1.84 -3.46
CA ILE A 34 13.25 -0.87 -2.50
C ILE A 34 11.88 -0.41 -2.95
N THR A 35 10.94 -0.36 -2.03
CA THR A 35 9.62 0.23 -2.28
C THR A 35 9.34 1.32 -1.25
N ILE A 36 8.93 2.49 -1.70
CA ILE A 36 8.45 3.56 -0.82
C ILE A 36 6.97 3.30 -0.53
N THR A 37 6.65 2.89 0.70
CA THR A 37 5.30 2.45 1.08
C THR A 37 4.38 3.63 1.38
N ARG A 38 4.85 4.62 2.13
CA ARG A 38 4.08 5.81 2.48
C ARG A 38 4.97 6.96 2.90
N VAL A 39 4.37 8.15 2.97
CA VAL A 39 5.01 9.35 3.51
C VAL A 39 4.06 10.02 4.49
N GLU A 40 4.57 10.44 5.63
CA GLU A 40 3.85 11.19 6.64
C GLU A 40 4.57 12.52 6.92
N ALA A 41 3.93 13.62 6.62
CA ALA A 41 4.47 14.95 6.91
C ALA A 41 3.97 15.46 8.26
N SER A 42 4.80 16.22 8.95
CA SER A 42 4.37 16.97 10.15
C SER A 42 3.36 18.05 9.76
N ASN A 43 2.54 18.49 10.72
CA ASN A 43 1.49 19.49 10.45
C ASN A 43 2.03 20.87 10.04
N ASP A 44 3.28 21.15 10.35
CA ASP A 44 4.02 22.35 9.98
C ASP A 44 4.91 22.16 8.74
N LEU A 45 4.88 20.96 8.14
CA LEU A 45 5.74 20.55 7.02
C LEU A 45 7.24 20.70 7.28
N SER A 46 7.68 20.67 8.51
CA SER A 46 9.12 20.74 8.84
C SER A 46 9.82 19.41 8.62
N VAL A 47 9.12 18.29 8.83
CA VAL A 47 9.65 16.93 8.71
C VAL A 47 8.69 16.07 7.87
N ALA A 48 9.26 15.25 7.01
CA ALA A 48 8.54 14.18 6.29
C ALA A 48 9.19 12.83 6.61
N LYS A 49 8.43 11.94 7.21
CA LYS A 49 8.81 10.55 7.45
C LYS A 49 8.53 9.77 6.19
N VAL A 50 9.56 9.17 5.60
CA VAL A 50 9.47 8.34 4.41
C VAL A 50 9.61 6.89 4.84
N PHE A 51 8.55 6.14 4.70
CA PHE A 51 8.53 4.72 5.02
C PHE A 51 8.93 3.93 3.78
N TYR A 52 9.82 2.97 3.98
CA TYR A 52 10.33 2.13 2.89
C TYR A 52 10.42 0.68 3.34
N SER A 53 10.22 -0.24 2.42
CA SER A 53 10.46 -1.65 2.57
C SER A 53 11.55 -2.13 1.62
N VAL A 54 12.25 -3.18 2.00
CA VAL A 54 13.31 -3.80 1.20
C VAL A 54 13.03 -5.30 1.12
N TYR A 55 13.02 -5.83 -0.07
CA TYR A 55 12.98 -7.27 -0.24
C TYR A 55 14.42 -7.81 -0.29
N GLY A 56 14.78 -8.64 0.70
CA GLY A 56 16.12 -9.22 0.79
C GLY A 56 16.50 -9.62 2.21
N THR A 57 17.80 -9.80 2.40
CA THR A 57 18.38 -10.19 3.69
C THR A 57 18.56 -8.99 4.62
N GLU A 58 18.83 -9.25 5.91
CA GLU A 58 19.18 -8.20 6.88
C GLU A 58 20.39 -7.35 6.43
N GLY A 59 21.34 -7.99 5.72
CA GLY A 59 22.46 -7.26 5.12
C GLY A 59 22.03 -6.30 4.02
N ASP A 60 21.02 -6.65 3.24
CA ASP A 60 20.47 -5.78 2.20
C ASP A 60 19.70 -4.61 2.82
N LYS A 61 18.95 -4.84 3.88
CA LYS A 61 18.25 -3.80 4.65
C LYS A 61 19.24 -2.77 5.20
N SER A 62 20.34 -3.24 5.83
CA SER A 62 21.37 -2.37 6.37
C SER A 62 22.08 -1.55 5.28
N ARG A 63 22.47 -2.18 4.17
CA ARG A 63 23.10 -1.47 3.04
C ARG A 63 22.18 -0.41 2.44
N THR A 64 20.89 -0.75 2.30
CA THR A 64 19.87 0.18 1.80
C THR A 64 19.68 1.36 2.74
N ALA A 65 19.61 1.13 4.06
CA ALA A 65 19.50 2.21 5.03
C ALA A 65 20.68 3.20 4.92
N HIS A 66 21.91 2.70 4.85
CA HIS A 66 23.10 3.54 4.67
C HIS A 66 23.10 4.30 3.33
N MET A 67 22.62 3.66 2.26
CA MET A 67 22.49 4.32 0.96
C MET A 67 21.48 5.47 1.02
N LEU A 68 20.29 5.23 1.59
CA LEU A 68 19.24 6.23 1.73
C LEU A 68 19.70 7.42 2.58
N ASP A 69 20.39 7.16 3.70
CA ASP A 69 20.96 8.21 4.54
C ASP A 69 21.95 9.07 3.74
N SER A 70 22.84 8.46 2.99
CA SER A 70 23.81 9.15 2.13
C SER A 70 23.14 9.97 1.03
N ALA A 71 22.03 9.47 0.48
CA ALA A 71 21.28 10.10 -0.61
C ALA A 71 20.29 11.17 -0.14
N THR A 72 20.05 11.31 1.17
CA THR A 72 19.01 12.20 1.75
C THR A 72 19.11 13.62 1.22
N GLY A 73 20.30 14.18 1.14
CA GLY A 73 20.52 15.54 0.65
C GLY A 73 20.16 15.70 -0.83
N PHE A 74 20.44 14.69 -1.64
CA PHE A 74 20.06 14.69 -3.06
C PHE A 74 18.54 14.59 -3.20
N VAL A 75 17.91 13.61 -2.57
CA VAL A 75 16.47 13.39 -2.63
C VAL A 75 15.71 14.61 -2.13
N ARG A 76 16.16 15.24 -1.02
CA ARG A 76 15.56 16.46 -0.49
C ARG A 76 15.56 17.61 -1.51
N ARG A 77 16.66 17.79 -2.25
CA ARG A 77 16.73 18.80 -3.33
C ARG A 77 15.73 18.51 -4.45
N GLN A 78 15.58 17.24 -4.82
CA GLN A 78 14.63 16.82 -5.84
C GLN A 78 13.18 17.01 -5.40
N VAL A 79 12.87 16.68 -4.15
CA VAL A 79 11.55 16.96 -3.55
C VAL A 79 11.26 18.47 -3.55
N GLY A 80 12.25 19.29 -3.24
CA GLY A 80 12.12 20.75 -3.27
C GLY A 80 11.75 21.33 -4.63
N ARG A 81 12.12 20.66 -5.72
CA ARG A 81 11.77 21.11 -7.10
C ARG A 81 10.31 20.91 -7.44
N VAL A 82 9.66 19.90 -6.86
CA VAL A 82 8.25 19.58 -7.14
C VAL A 82 7.29 20.18 -6.11
N LEU A 83 7.77 20.47 -4.90
CA LEU A 83 6.98 21.10 -3.86
C LEU A 83 7.00 22.63 -4.05
N LYS A 84 5.81 23.20 -4.25
CA LYS A 84 5.62 24.67 -4.25
C LYS A 84 5.39 25.18 -2.82
N THR A 85 6.23 24.73 -1.87
CA THR A 85 6.14 25.13 -0.46
C THR A 85 7.27 26.09 -0.07
N ARG A 86 7.02 26.94 0.91
CA ARG A 86 8.03 27.92 1.38
C ARG A 86 9.25 27.24 2.02
N ARG A 87 9.06 26.04 2.57
CA ARG A 87 10.12 25.26 3.21
C ARG A 87 10.08 23.83 2.66
N ILE A 88 11.25 23.26 2.45
CA ILE A 88 11.40 21.86 2.05
C ILE A 88 11.53 21.06 3.34
N PRO A 89 10.70 20.04 3.58
CA PRO A 89 10.77 19.23 4.79
C PRO A 89 12.10 18.48 4.90
N ASP A 90 12.53 18.22 6.13
CA ASP A 90 13.61 17.30 6.41
C ASP A 90 13.10 15.87 6.25
N LEU A 91 13.79 15.07 5.44
CA LEU A 91 13.40 13.69 5.19
C LEU A 91 13.98 12.79 6.29
N LYS A 92 13.13 11.91 6.84
CA LYS A 92 13.53 10.86 7.78
C LYS A 92 13.10 9.51 7.22
N TRP A 93 14.06 8.62 7.04
CA TRP A 93 13.83 7.27 6.56
C TRP A 93 13.38 6.37 7.71
N ILE A 94 12.32 5.62 7.50
CA ILE A 94 11.77 4.66 8.46
C ILE A 94 11.55 3.33 7.74
N TYR A 95 12.16 2.27 8.24
CA TYR A 95 11.91 0.95 7.73
C TYR A 95 10.48 0.51 8.06
N ASP A 96 9.76 0.04 7.07
CA ASP A 96 8.38 -0.43 7.19
C ASP A 96 8.34 -1.96 7.11
N ASP A 97 8.21 -2.60 8.25
CA ASP A 97 8.11 -4.06 8.38
C ASP A 97 6.66 -4.58 8.32
N SER A 98 5.71 -3.71 7.99
CA SER A 98 4.28 -4.08 7.96
C SER A 98 3.97 -5.20 6.97
N ILE A 99 4.67 -5.25 5.85
CA ILE A 99 4.53 -6.32 4.85
C ILE A 99 5.02 -7.65 5.42
N GLU A 100 6.17 -7.66 6.10
CA GLU A 100 6.74 -8.85 6.73
C GLU A 100 5.84 -9.35 7.87
N ARG A 101 5.33 -8.42 8.69
CA ARG A 101 4.37 -8.76 9.75
C ARG A 101 3.06 -9.29 9.21
N ALA A 102 2.56 -8.75 8.12
CA ALA A 102 1.34 -9.24 7.48
C ALA A 102 1.53 -10.66 6.93
N ALA A 103 2.65 -10.94 6.28
CA ALA A 103 3.00 -12.27 5.80
C ALA A 103 3.08 -13.28 6.96
N HIS A 104 3.81 -12.92 8.03
CA HIS A 104 3.91 -13.78 9.22
C HIS A 104 2.54 -14.02 9.88
N MET A 105 1.68 -13.01 9.96
CA MET A 105 0.32 -13.17 10.50
C MET A 105 -0.50 -14.14 9.63
N HIS A 106 -0.35 -14.08 8.32
CA HIS A 106 -1.01 -15.01 7.41
C HIS A 106 -0.59 -16.46 7.68
N ASP A 107 0.69 -16.69 7.88
CA ASP A 107 1.22 -18.02 8.19
C ASP A 107 0.69 -18.54 9.53
N VAL A 108 0.65 -17.69 10.56
CA VAL A 108 0.08 -18.04 11.88
C VAL A 108 -1.40 -18.38 11.78
N ILE A 109 -2.17 -17.63 11.00
CA ILE A 109 -3.61 -17.90 10.78
C ILE A 109 -3.78 -19.24 10.04
N ALA A 110 -2.99 -19.49 9.00
CA ALA A 110 -3.05 -20.74 8.25
C ALA A 110 -2.75 -21.94 9.16
N GLU A 111 -1.69 -21.85 9.98
CA GLU A 111 -1.34 -22.90 10.95
C GLU A 111 -2.45 -23.13 11.99
N ALA A 112 -3.09 -22.07 12.49
CA ALA A 112 -4.21 -22.17 13.43
C ALA A 112 -5.40 -22.88 12.79
N LEU A 113 -5.76 -22.50 11.55
CA LEU A 113 -6.86 -23.15 10.82
C LEU A 113 -6.58 -24.63 10.53
N ASP A 114 -5.34 -24.99 10.22
CA ASP A 114 -4.97 -26.40 10.01
C ASP A 114 -5.06 -27.21 11.31
N LYS A 115 -4.68 -26.62 12.44
CA LYS A 115 -4.86 -27.25 13.76
C LYS A 115 -6.34 -27.42 14.10
N ASP A 116 -7.17 -26.42 13.85
CA ASP A 116 -8.63 -26.50 14.09
C ASP A 116 -9.28 -27.58 13.21
N ARG A 117 -8.88 -27.69 11.95
CA ARG A 117 -9.34 -28.76 11.05
C ARG A 117 -8.95 -30.16 11.57
N ALA A 118 -7.77 -30.30 12.16
CA ALA A 118 -7.30 -31.54 12.73
C ALA A 118 -8.08 -31.95 14.01
N ILE A 119 -8.52 -30.94 14.80
CA ILE A 119 -9.27 -31.15 16.05
C ILE A 119 -10.75 -31.41 15.79
N ASN A 120 -11.35 -30.69 14.82
CA ASN A 120 -12.77 -30.82 14.52
C ASN A 120 -13.04 -30.84 13.00
N PRO A 121 -12.74 -31.95 12.32
CA PRO A 121 -12.92 -32.04 10.87
C PRO A 121 -14.40 -31.91 10.44
N ALA A 122 -15.36 -32.23 11.32
CA ALA A 122 -16.78 -32.13 11.02
C ALA A 122 -17.30 -30.70 10.99
N ALA A 123 -16.72 -29.80 11.77
CA ALA A 123 -17.14 -28.38 11.80
C ALA A 123 -16.75 -27.60 10.52
N HIS A 124 -15.77 -28.13 9.77
CA HIS A 124 -15.31 -27.53 8.52
C HIS A 124 -15.87 -28.20 7.26
N ALA A 125 -16.58 -29.31 7.40
CA ALA A 125 -17.19 -30.02 6.27
C ALA A 125 -18.45 -29.32 5.73
N GLU A 126 -19.02 -28.39 6.47
CA GLU A 126 -20.28 -27.70 6.11
C GLU A 126 -20.14 -26.23 5.71
N ILE A 127 -18.91 -25.71 5.59
CA ILE A 127 -18.74 -24.39 4.97
C ILE A 127 -18.66 -24.63 3.46
N PRO A 128 -19.76 -24.34 2.69
CA PRO A 128 -19.64 -24.39 1.24
C PRO A 128 -18.52 -23.43 0.83
N PRO A 129 -17.72 -23.78 -0.17
CA PRO A 129 -16.72 -22.87 -0.68
C PRO A 129 -17.41 -21.53 -0.94
N THR A 130 -16.89 -20.46 -0.33
CA THR A 130 -17.35 -19.11 -0.64
C THR A 130 -17.34 -18.99 -2.15
N PRO A 131 -18.46 -18.72 -2.80
CA PRO A 131 -18.47 -18.58 -4.25
C PRO A 131 -17.38 -17.55 -4.59
N PRO A 132 -16.60 -17.77 -5.65
CA PRO A 132 -15.61 -16.79 -6.08
C PRO A 132 -16.33 -15.46 -6.16
N ALA A 133 -15.75 -14.41 -5.58
CA ALA A 133 -16.32 -13.07 -5.61
C ALA A 133 -16.71 -12.79 -7.07
N GLU A 134 -18.02 -12.76 -7.31
CA GLU A 134 -18.57 -12.57 -8.65
C GLU A 134 -17.93 -11.32 -9.23
N LYS A 135 -17.33 -11.49 -10.38
CA LYS A 135 -16.85 -10.35 -11.16
C LYS A 135 -18.05 -9.45 -11.41
N PRO A 136 -17.96 -8.14 -11.21
CA PRO A 136 -19.09 -7.23 -11.33
C PRO A 136 -19.70 -7.15 -12.77
N ASP A 137 -19.20 -7.96 -13.70
CA ASP A 137 -19.56 -7.90 -15.12
C ASP A 137 -20.57 -8.98 -15.59
N GLU A 138 -20.99 -9.88 -14.70
CA GLU A 138 -22.12 -10.78 -14.97
C GLU A 138 -23.30 -10.39 -14.08
N LEU A 139 -24.02 -9.35 -14.46
CA LEU A 139 -25.38 -9.14 -14.02
C LEU A 139 -26.17 -10.40 -14.39
N ASP A 140 -26.62 -11.13 -13.37
CA ASP A 140 -27.40 -12.34 -13.55
C ASP A 140 -28.53 -12.08 -14.55
N GLN A 141 -28.59 -12.91 -15.57
CA GLN A 141 -29.62 -12.83 -16.60
C GLN A 141 -31.03 -12.83 -15.96
N GLU A 142 -31.17 -13.54 -14.85
CA GLU A 142 -32.38 -13.62 -14.02
C GLU A 142 -32.76 -12.26 -13.38
N TYR A 143 -31.77 -11.45 -12.98
CA TYR A 143 -32.03 -10.09 -12.47
C TYR A 143 -32.41 -9.11 -13.58
N LEU A 144 -31.82 -9.25 -14.75
CA LEU A 144 -32.21 -8.44 -15.93
C LEU A 144 -33.61 -8.78 -16.41
N ASP A 145 -33.98 -10.07 -16.45
CA ASP A 145 -35.32 -10.55 -16.81
C ASP A 145 -36.36 -10.06 -15.77
N PHE A 146 -35.99 -10.00 -14.47
CA PHE A 146 -36.90 -9.47 -13.44
C PHE A 146 -37.14 -7.95 -13.60
N LEU A 147 -36.10 -7.17 -13.94
CA LEU A 147 -36.27 -5.74 -14.19
C LEU A 147 -37.12 -5.48 -15.45
N GLN A 148 -36.94 -6.29 -16.48
CA GLN A 148 -37.70 -6.19 -17.73
C GLN A 148 -39.18 -6.52 -17.55
N ALA A 149 -39.49 -7.49 -16.68
CA ALA A 149 -40.88 -7.84 -16.34
C ALA A 149 -41.59 -6.70 -15.56
N GLN A 150 -40.86 -5.96 -14.70
CA GLN A 150 -41.43 -4.79 -14.00
C GLN A 150 -41.71 -3.60 -14.93
N GLU A 151 -40.86 -3.37 -15.94
CA GLU A 151 -41.08 -2.27 -16.90
C GLU A 151 -42.28 -2.57 -17.84
N ASP A 152 -42.53 -3.84 -18.12
CA ASP A 152 -43.69 -4.23 -18.95
C ASP A 152 -45.03 -4.17 -18.21
N GLU A 153 -45.03 -4.38 -16.88
CA GLU A 153 -46.23 -4.19 -16.05
C GLU A 153 -46.58 -2.70 -15.89
N GLU A 154 -45.58 -1.80 -15.79
CA GLU A 154 -45.83 -0.35 -15.65
C GLU A 154 -46.34 0.30 -16.95
N LYS A 155 -46.11 -0.31 -18.10
CA LYS A 155 -46.61 0.16 -19.42
C LYS A 155 -47.99 -0.35 -19.80
N ALA A 156 -48.55 -1.25 -19.01
CA ALA A 156 -49.84 -1.90 -19.29
C ALA A 156 -51.03 -1.24 -18.56
N ASP A 157 -50.79 -0.24 -17.72
CA ASP A 157 -51.80 0.54 -16.98
C ASP A 157 -51.83 2.00 -17.49
#